data_6ddf82131cc7dbd5aaeb12b9ff39ddd7
#
_entry.id   6ddf82131cc7dbd5aaeb12b9ff39ddd7
#
_cell.length_a   1.000
_cell.length_b   1.000
_cell.length_c   1.000
_cell.angle_alpha   90.00
_cell.angle_beta   90.00
_cell.angle_gamma   90.00
#
_symmetry.space_group_name_H-M   'P 1'
#
loop_
_entity.id
_entity.type
_entity.pdbx_description
1 polymer ?
#
loop_
_entity_poly.entity_id
_entity_poly.type
_entity_poly.pdbx_seq_one_letter_code
_entity_poly.pdbx_strand_id
1 'polypeptide(L)'
;MMNPPKSFFRLLAMALFLLPGILPAQQKEIVTFPLRGFCIAAPRPADVDQFVKFISEELVPRKVNTLILRIDWNYQFVHHPELRDSVALSKDDVKKMVWACKRGGIRVIPQINLLGHQSWAGTVHNLLRVYPQLDETPHVKMPEKYSWPNADGLYCKSYCPLHPEVHPIVFSLMDEICDAFESDAFHAGMDEVFYIGDDKCPRCGGRDKAELFAGEVRVLRDYLAQRNRQLWIWGDRLIDGKTTGLGMWEASLNNTHRAIDMIPKDVMICDWHYERPDKTPVYFAMKGFKVATCPWRNPSVALNQVEDMRTFRRDATPEIKENFQGIIQTVWSDTRSFLDGYYGKKKDPADKGNTPWNCFRTIY
;
A
#
# COMPACT_ATOMS: atom_id res chain seq x y z
N MET A 1 80.92 -28.33 64.10
CA MET A 1 80.67 -27.81 62.75
C MET A 1 79.22 -28.06 62.49
N MET A 2 78.46 -27.00 62.49
CA MET A 2 76.93 -27.05 62.52
C MET A 2 76.40 -27.00 61.12
N ASN A 3 75.51 -27.94 60.82
CA ASN A 3 74.66 -27.89 59.55
C ASN A 3 73.44 -26.97 59.77
N PRO A 4 73.08 -26.14 58.80
CA PRO A 4 71.86 -25.34 58.87
C PRO A 4 70.60 -26.12 58.36
N PRO A 5 69.43 -25.75 58.80
CA PRO A 5 68.23 -26.50 58.59
C PRO A 5 67.59 -26.25 57.19
N LYS A 6 66.95 -27.30 56.68
CA LYS A 6 66.17 -27.28 55.42
C LYS A 6 64.84 -26.56 55.61
N SER A 7 64.61 -25.46 54.89
CA SER A 7 63.31 -24.78 54.79
C SER A 7 62.46 -25.48 53.79
N PHE A 8 61.28 -25.90 54.24
CA PHE A 8 60.19 -26.45 53.42
C PHE A 8 59.40 -25.28 52.76
N PHE A 9 59.51 -25.11 51.46
CA PHE A 9 58.57 -24.26 50.68
C PHE A 9 57.34 -25.08 50.38
N ARG A 10 56.16 -24.72 50.95
CA ARG A 10 54.88 -25.19 50.58
C ARG A 10 54.38 -24.34 49.39
N LEU A 11 54.33 -24.93 48.20
CA LEU A 11 53.58 -24.35 47.06
C LEU A 11 52.07 -24.45 47.31
N LEU A 12 51.43 -23.31 47.48
CA LEU A 12 49.96 -23.18 47.50
C LEU A 12 49.47 -23.07 46.05
N ALA A 13 48.94 -24.16 45.47
CA ALA A 13 48.33 -24.14 44.18
C ALA A 13 46.97 -23.49 44.30
N MET A 14 46.85 -22.25 43.80
CA MET A 14 45.56 -21.50 43.69
C MET A 14 44.83 -21.97 42.45
N ALA A 15 43.84 -22.86 42.62
CA ALA A 15 42.93 -23.28 41.56
C ALA A 15 41.98 -22.13 41.23
N LEU A 16 42.22 -21.45 40.09
CA LEU A 16 41.24 -20.52 39.50
C LEU A 16 40.06 -21.31 38.93
N PHE A 17 38.95 -21.30 39.64
CA PHE A 17 37.66 -21.71 39.06
C PHE A 17 37.20 -20.66 38.03
N LEU A 18 37.38 -20.95 36.75
CA LEU A 18 36.70 -20.24 35.66
C LEU A 18 35.21 -20.59 35.74
N LEU A 19 34.41 -19.73 36.34
CA LEU A 19 32.97 -19.76 36.20
C LEU A 19 32.63 -19.48 34.71
N PRO A 20 31.85 -20.33 34.04
CA PRO A 20 31.39 -20.00 32.70
C PRO A 20 30.53 -18.73 32.81
N GLY A 21 30.98 -17.65 32.17
CA GLY A 21 30.21 -16.43 32.06
C GLY A 21 28.90 -16.73 31.37
N ILE A 22 27.79 -16.65 32.10
CA ILE A 22 26.46 -16.63 31.54
C ILE A 22 26.36 -15.34 30.72
N LEU A 23 26.60 -15.46 29.40
CA LEU A 23 26.27 -14.40 28.46
C LEU A 23 24.78 -14.09 28.69
N PRO A 24 24.41 -12.82 28.94
CA PRO A 24 22.98 -12.46 29.01
C PRO A 24 22.34 -12.89 27.70
N ALA A 25 21.30 -13.71 27.79
CA ALA A 25 20.47 -14.00 26.65
C ALA A 25 20.06 -12.66 26.03
N GLN A 26 20.51 -12.40 24.79
CA GLN A 26 20.04 -11.23 24.04
C GLN A 26 18.53 -11.29 24.04
N GLN A 27 17.89 -10.42 24.82
CA GLN A 27 16.47 -10.18 24.69
C GLN A 27 16.25 -9.81 23.21
N LYS A 28 15.58 -10.70 22.47
CA LYS A 28 15.17 -10.40 21.09
C LYS A 28 14.35 -9.11 21.17
N GLU A 29 14.95 -8.02 20.69
CA GLU A 29 14.27 -6.74 20.59
C GLU A 29 13.01 -6.97 19.76
N ILE A 30 11.85 -6.72 20.36
CA ILE A 30 10.58 -6.86 19.64
C ILE A 30 10.52 -5.71 18.64
N VAL A 31 10.87 -5.98 17.39
CA VAL A 31 10.80 -5.00 16.31
C VAL A 31 9.33 -4.64 16.09
N THR A 32 8.97 -3.45 16.50
CA THR A 32 7.65 -2.87 16.25
C THR A 32 7.67 -2.10 14.93
N PHE A 33 6.61 -2.23 14.15
CA PHE A 33 6.46 -1.45 12.93
C PHE A 33 5.89 -0.06 13.22
N PRO A 34 6.44 1.01 12.62
CA PRO A 34 5.81 2.32 12.62
C PRO A 34 4.42 2.29 12.01
N LEU A 35 4.22 1.44 10.97
CA LEU A 35 2.99 1.33 10.24
C LEU A 35 2.41 -0.09 10.35
N ARG A 36 1.18 -0.17 10.86
CA ARG A 36 0.34 -1.36 10.92
C ARG A 36 -0.99 -1.00 10.28
N GLY A 37 -1.08 -1.19 8.96
CA GLY A 37 -2.14 -0.64 8.14
C GLY A 37 -3.15 -1.67 7.64
N PHE A 38 -4.34 -1.21 7.38
CA PHE A 38 -5.42 -1.97 6.75
C PHE A 38 -5.98 -1.16 5.58
N CYS A 39 -6.09 -1.77 4.39
CA CYS A 39 -6.61 -1.16 3.19
C CYS A 39 -7.84 -1.91 2.71
N ILE A 40 -8.97 -1.23 2.56
CA ILE A 40 -10.24 -1.80 2.12
C ILE A 40 -11.05 -0.78 1.33
N ALA A 41 -11.99 -1.24 0.50
CA ALA A 41 -12.99 -0.36 -0.09
C ALA A 41 -13.80 0.34 1.01
N ALA A 42 -14.11 1.62 0.85
CA ALA A 42 -15.02 2.30 1.75
C ALA A 42 -16.39 1.62 1.76
N PRO A 43 -17.06 1.51 2.92
CA PRO A 43 -18.37 0.88 3.00
C PRO A 43 -19.40 1.65 2.16
N ARG A 44 -20.45 0.97 1.71
CA ARG A 44 -21.64 1.65 1.24
C ARG A 44 -22.37 2.31 2.42
N PRO A 45 -23.21 3.35 2.21
CA PRO A 45 -23.89 4.04 3.31
C PRO A 45 -24.62 3.10 4.28
N ALA A 46 -25.24 2.04 3.79
CA ALA A 46 -25.94 1.05 4.61
C ALA A 46 -25.03 0.20 5.51
N ASP A 47 -23.72 0.21 5.26
CA ASP A 47 -22.73 -0.61 5.98
C ASP A 47 -21.86 0.20 6.93
N VAL A 48 -22.03 1.52 6.97
CA VAL A 48 -21.18 2.44 7.74
C VAL A 48 -21.18 2.08 9.23
N ASP A 49 -22.34 1.87 9.84
CA ASP A 49 -22.42 1.60 11.27
C ASP A 49 -21.76 0.25 11.63
N GLN A 50 -21.91 -0.77 10.76
CA GLN A 50 -21.22 -2.05 10.95
C GLN A 50 -19.69 -1.90 10.79
N PHE A 51 -19.24 -1.07 9.86
CA PHE A 51 -17.83 -0.81 9.65
C PHE A 51 -17.22 0.01 10.80
N VAL A 52 -17.94 1.00 11.33
CA VAL A 52 -17.54 1.74 12.55
C VAL A 52 -17.37 0.80 13.74
N LYS A 53 -18.27 -0.18 13.89
CA LYS A 53 -18.13 -1.23 14.90
C LYS A 53 -16.86 -2.05 14.67
N PHE A 54 -16.58 -2.46 13.44
CA PHE A 54 -15.36 -3.19 13.08
C PHE A 54 -14.09 -2.38 13.40
N ILE A 55 -14.07 -1.07 13.11
CA ILE A 55 -12.96 -0.19 13.48
C ILE A 55 -12.73 -0.27 15.00
N SER A 56 -13.76 -0.07 15.78
CA SER A 56 -13.65 0.06 17.24
C SER A 56 -13.35 -1.28 17.95
N GLU A 57 -13.94 -2.38 17.50
CA GLU A 57 -13.87 -3.68 18.16
C GLU A 57 -12.76 -4.58 17.61
N GLU A 58 -12.28 -4.33 16.37
CA GLU A 58 -11.33 -5.20 15.72
C GLU A 58 -10.02 -4.51 15.34
N LEU A 59 -10.08 -3.33 14.68
CA LEU A 59 -8.85 -2.64 14.27
C LEU A 59 -8.10 -2.05 15.47
N VAL A 60 -8.80 -1.35 16.35
CA VAL A 60 -8.20 -0.67 17.52
C VAL A 60 -7.53 -1.67 18.48
N PRO A 61 -8.18 -2.75 18.95
CA PRO A 61 -7.54 -3.70 19.86
C PRO A 61 -6.31 -4.40 19.25
N ARG A 62 -6.28 -4.56 17.93
CA ARG A 62 -5.15 -5.15 17.20
C ARG A 62 -4.05 -4.15 16.87
N LYS A 63 -4.16 -2.92 17.37
CA LYS A 63 -3.17 -1.86 17.18
C LYS A 63 -2.91 -1.53 15.70
N VAL A 64 -3.94 -1.65 14.86
CA VAL A 64 -3.92 -1.04 13.52
C VAL A 64 -3.88 0.46 13.73
N ASN A 65 -2.93 1.13 13.10
CA ASN A 65 -2.71 2.58 13.27
C ASN A 65 -2.93 3.38 11.98
N THR A 66 -3.17 2.69 10.87
CA THR A 66 -3.40 3.33 9.56
C THR A 66 -4.51 2.59 8.83
N LEU A 67 -5.51 3.32 8.37
CA LEU A 67 -6.61 2.80 7.56
C LEU A 67 -6.63 3.51 6.21
N ILE A 68 -6.37 2.77 5.14
CA ILE A 68 -6.56 3.27 3.78
C ILE A 68 -7.97 2.88 3.34
N LEU A 69 -8.77 3.87 2.99
CA LEU A 69 -10.12 3.68 2.46
C LEU A 69 -10.13 4.00 0.96
N ARG A 70 -10.37 2.97 0.14
CA ARG A 70 -10.55 3.15 -1.30
C ARG A 70 -11.93 3.71 -1.55
N ILE A 71 -12.00 4.99 -1.87
CA ILE A 71 -13.24 5.76 -2.03
C ILE A 71 -13.71 5.73 -3.48
N ASP A 72 -12.79 6.01 -4.40
CA ASP A 72 -13.07 6.22 -5.82
C ASP A 72 -14.30 7.14 -6.00
N TRP A 73 -15.43 6.62 -6.48
CA TRP A 73 -16.63 7.41 -6.75
C TRP A 73 -17.70 7.28 -5.65
N ASN A 74 -17.42 6.56 -4.57
CA ASN A 74 -18.32 6.30 -3.46
C ASN A 74 -18.33 7.44 -2.41
N TYR A 75 -18.37 8.69 -2.86
CA TYR A 75 -18.55 9.88 -2.04
C TYR A 75 -19.43 10.90 -2.75
N GLN A 76 -20.22 11.66 -1.99
CA GLN A 76 -21.10 12.69 -2.52
C GLN A 76 -20.31 13.98 -2.81
N PHE A 77 -19.42 13.91 -3.83
CA PHE A 77 -18.63 15.07 -4.26
C PHE A 77 -19.53 16.27 -4.53
N VAL A 78 -19.11 17.43 -4.02
CA VAL A 78 -19.81 18.72 -4.17
C VAL A 78 -19.35 19.42 -5.45
N HIS A 79 -18.04 19.43 -5.71
CA HIS A 79 -17.46 20.13 -6.87
C HIS A 79 -17.64 19.38 -8.19
N HIS A 80 -17.72 18.05 -8.11
CA HIS A 80 -17.94 17.16 -9.27
C HIS A 80 -19.04 16.14 -8.97
N PRO A 81 -20.30 16.60 -8.77
CA PRO A 81 -21.41 15.71 -8.39
C PRO A 81 -21.73 14.66 -9.46
N GLU A 82 -21.38 14.91 -10.72
CA GLU A 82 -21.55 14.00 -11.85
C GLU A 82 -20.64 12.77 -11.81
N LEU A 83 -19.55 12.82 -11.00
CA LEU A 83 -18.60 11.73 -10.84
C LEU A 83 -19.02 10.72 -9.76
N ARG A 84 -19.94 11.08 -8.87
CA ARG A 84 -20.33 10.21 -7.76
C ARG A 84 -21.15 9.00 -8.22
N ASP A 85 -21.05 7.91 -7.48
CA ASP A 85 -21.96 6.78 -7.60
C ASP A 85 -23.40 7.20 -7.24
N SER A 86 -24.39 6.47 -7.77
CA SER A 86 -25.82 6.73 -7.47
C SER A 86 -26.13 6.59 -5.99
N VAL A 87 -25.41 5.68 -5.29
CA VAL A 87 -25.46 5.50 -3.84
C VAL A 87 -24.04 5.70 -3.31
N ALA A 88 -23.80 6.85 -2.69
CA ALA A 88 -22.48 7.27 -2.23
C ALA A 88 -22.53 7.82 -0.80
N LEU A 89 -21.41 7.71 -0.09
CA LEU A 89 -21.23 8.20 1.28
C LEU A 89 -21.50 9.71 1.38
N SER A 90 -22.30 10.09 2.35
CA SER A 90 -22.47 11.47 2.74
C SER A 90 -21.28 11.95 3.59
N LYS A 91 -21.16 13.27 3.74
CA LYS A 91 -20.16 13.86 4.67
C LYS A 91 -20.36 13.38 6.11
N ASP A 92 -21.59 13.12 6.53
CA ASP A 92 -21.86 12.64 7.89
C ASP A 92 -21.50 11.15 8.06
N ASP A 93 -21.65 10.32 7.02
CA ASP A 93 -21.13 8.95 7.02
C ASP A 93 -19.61 8.94 7.19
N VAL A 94 -18.91 9.81 6.45
CA VAL A 94 -17.46 9.96 6.57
C VAL A 94 -17.06 10.41 7.98
N LYS A 95 -17.74 11.41 8.55
CA LYS A 95 -17.46 11.88 9.91
C LYS A 95 -17.57 10.78 10.97
N LYS A 96 -18.57 9.87 10.86
CA LYS A 96 -18.71 8.73 11.78
C LYS A 96 -17.44 7.85 11.75
N MET A 97 -16.95 7.50 10.57
CA MET A 97 -15.75 6.69 10.41
C MET A 97 -14.49 7.39 10.91
N VAL A 98 -14.31 8.66 10.53
CA VAL A 98 -13.17 9.50 10.97
C VAL A 98 -13.15 9.61 12.49
N TRP A 99 -14.30 9.85 13.11
CA TRP A 99 -14.40 9.96 14.56
C TRP A 99 -14.02 8.64 15.27
N ALA A 100 -14.50 7.48 14.77
CA ALA A 100 -14.13 6.18 15.32
C ALA A 100 -12.62 5.92 15.21
N CYS A 101 -12.03 6.24 14.06
CA CYS A 101 -10.60 6.11 13.83
C CYS A 101 -9.78 7.02 14.76
N LYS A 102 -10.15 8.29 14.88
CA LYS A 102 -9.46 9.25 15.77
C LYS A 102 -9.47 8.80 17.23
N ARG A 103 -10.61 8.31 17.72
CA ARG A 103 -10.70 7.77 19.09
C ARG A 103 -9.82 6.54 19.30
N GLY A 104 -9.59 5.76 18.25
CA GLY A 104 -8.72 4.58 18.26
C GLY A 104 -7.25 4.88 17.93
N GLY A 105 -6.87 6.12 17.68
CA GLY A 105 -5.51 6.48 17.27
C GLY A 105 -5.16 5.98 15.87
N ILE A 106 -6.15 5.79 14.99
CA ILE A 106 -5.97 5.32 13.62
C ILE A 106 -5.95 6.53 12.67
N ARG A 107 -4.87 6.68 11.91
CA ARG A 107 -4.75 7.61 10.80
C ARG A 107 -5.58 7.11 9.61
N VAL A 108 -6.43 7.95 9.04
CA VAL A 108 -7.22 7.59 7.85
C VAL A 108 -6.61 8.22 6.62
N ILE A 109 -6.44 7.44 5.56
CA ILE A 109 -5.90 7.88 4.28
C ILE A 109 -6.93 7.52 3.19
N PRO A 110 -7.59 8.52 2.59
CA PRO A 110 -8.48 8.25 1.47
C PRO A 110 -7.69 7.92 0.21
N GLN A 111 -8.24 7.03 -0.61
CA GLN A 111 -7.71 6.65 -1.91
C GLN A 111 -8.74 6.91 -3.01
N ILE A 112 -8.30 7.55 -4.08
CA ILE A 112 -8.95 7.55 -5.39
C ILE A 112 -7.92 7.06 -6.40
N ASN A 113 -8.29 6.09 -7.24
CA ASN A 113 -7.39 5.62 -8.28
C ASN A 113 -7.20 6.70 -9.35
N LEU A 114 -5.96 7.19 -9.47
CA LEU A 114 -5.55 8.19 -10.44
C LEU A 114 -4.63 7.56 -11.50
N LEU A 115 -4.56 8.17 -12.65
CA LEU A 115 -3.85 7.74 -13.85
C LEU A 115 -4.40 6.41 -14.38
N GLY A 116 -4.06 5.27 -13.81
CA GLY A 116 -4.60 3.95 -14.13
C GLY A 116 -5.98 3.68 -13.53
N HIS A 117 -6.47 2.46 -13.73
CA HIS A 117 -7.76 1.99 -13.20
C HIS A 117 -8.97 2.90 -13.52
N GLN A 118 -8.95 3.55 -14.69
CA GLN A 118 -10.09 4.31 -15.18
C GLN A 118 -11.12 3.43 -15.89
N SER A 119 -10.90 2.12 -15.87
CA SER A 119 -11.83 1.07 -16.25
C SER A 119 -11.53 -0.21 -15.48
N TRP A 120 -12.50 -1.12 -15.47
CA TRP A 120 -12.31 -2.47 -14.96
C TRP A 120 -13.15 -3.45 -15.77
N ALA A 121 -12.53 -4.54 -16.24
CA ALA A 121 -13.18 -5.53 -17.08
C ALA A 121 -13.83 -4.88 -18.34
N GLY A 122 -15.14 -4.96 -18.49
CA GLY A 122 -15.87 -4.32 -19.59
C GLY A 122 -16.42 -2.93 -19.28
N THR A 123 -16.11 -2.35 -18.10
CA THR A 123 -16.74 -1.12 -17.61
C THR A 123 -15.75 0.03 -17.51
N VAL A 124 -16.05 1.15 -18.16
CA VAL A 124 -15.34 2.42 -17.99
C VAL A 124 -15.84 3.10 -16.72
N HIS A 125 -14.90 3.57 -15.87
CA HIS A 125 -15.23 4.23 -14.60
C HIS A 125 -15.67 5.68 -14.80
N ASN A 126 -16.19 6.27 -13.72
CA ASN A 126 -16.90 7.54 -13.77
C ASN A 126 -16.09 8.68 -14.38
N LEU A 127 -14.79 8.80 -14.10
CA LEU A 127 -13.97 9.88 -14.67
C LEU A 127 -13.99 9.87 -16.21
N LEU A 128 -13.62 8.75 -16.82
CA LEU A 128 -13.58 8.67 -18.29
C LEU A 128 -14.97 8.50 -18.91
N ARG A 129 -15.97 8.05 -18.14
CA ARG A 129 -17.37 8.01 -18.61
C ARG A 129 -17.96 9.41 -18.73
N VAL A 130 -17.64 10.30 -17.79
CA VAL A 130 -18.13 11.69 -17.74
C VAL A 130 -17.26 12.61 -18.61
N TYR A 131 -15.94 12.41 -18.58
CA TYR A 131 -14.95 13.20 -19.30
C TYR A 131 -14.15 12.32 -20.28
N PRO A 132 -14.78 11.79 -21.35
CA PRO A 132 -14.12 10.86 -22.28
C PRO A 132 -12.95 11.49 -23.06
N GLN A 133 -12.87 12.83 -23.13
CA GLN A 133 -11.72 13.52 -23.72
C GLN A 133 -10.41 13.32 -22.95
N LEU A 134 -10.49 12.89 -21.68
CA LEU A 134 -9.32 12.61 -20.83
C LEU A 134 -8.69 11.25 -21.13
N ASP A 135 -9.38 10.35 -21.84
CA ASP A 135 -8.91 8.99 -22.13
C ASP A 135 -7.60 9.03 -22.94
N GLU A 136 -6.55 8.36 -22.43
CA GLU A 136 -5.28 8.21 -23.14
C GLU A 136 -5.41 7.40 -24.42
N THR A 137 -6.36 6.46 -24.45
CA THR A 137 -6.55 5.50 -25.55
C THR A 137 -8.01 5.40 -26.00
N PRO A 138 -8.64 6.49 -26.51
CA PRO A 138 -10.06 6.47 -26.90
C PRO A 138 -10.33 5.51 -28.07
N HIS A 139 -9.32 5.14 -28.84
CA HIS A 139 -9.40 4.16 -29.93
C HIS A 139 -9.42 2.72 -29.44
N VAL A 140 -9.00 2.43 -28.20
CA VAL A 140 -9.05 1.11 -27.59
C VAL A 140 -10.46 0.92 -26.98
N LYS A 141 -11.22 0.00 -27.54
CA LYS A 141 -12.57 -0.31 -27.05
C LYS A 141 -12.50 -1.37 -25.96
N MET A 142 -13.32 -1.19 -24.95
CA MET A 142 -13.52 -2.23 -23.92
C MET A 142 -14.17 -3.45 -24.55
N PRO A 143 -13.80 -4.69 -24.14
CA PRO A 143 -14.39 -5.91 -24.69
C PRO A 143 -15.86 -6.00 -24.31
N GLU A 144 -16.72 -6.40 -25.26
CA GLU A 144 -18.14 -6.66 -25.01
C GLU A 144 -18.33 -7.77 -23.96
N LYS A 145 -17.47 -8.78 -24.01
CA LYS A 145 -17.44 -9.88 -23.04
C LYS A 145 -16.05 -9.99 -22.43
N TYR A 146 -15.95 -9.67 -21.16
CA TYR A 146 -14.72 -9.85 -20.41
C TYR A 146 -14.40 -11.34 -20.22
N SER A 147 -13.14 -11.68 -20.38
CA SER A 147 -12.59 -13.01 -20.05
C SER A 147 -11.27 -12.88 -19.33
N TRP A 148 -11.02 -13.77 -18.40
CA TRP A 148 -9.72 -13.86 -17.72
C TRP A 148 -9.03 -15.19 -18.09
N PRO A 149 -7.73 -15.21 -18.35
CA PRO A 149 -6.82 -14.06 -18.35
C PRO A 149 -7.01 -13.16 -19.57
N ASN A 150 -6.85 -11.84 -19.36
CA ASN A 150 -6.88 -10.83 -20.40
C ASN A 150 -5.43 -10.48 -20.78
N ALA A 151 -4.94 -11.04 -21.90
CA ALA A 151 -3.55 -10.94 -22.31
C ALA A 151 -3.12 -9.48 -22.62
N ASP A 152 -4.07 -8.62 -22.99
CA ASP A 152 -3.80 -7.26 -23.46
C ASP A 152 -3.89 -6.21 -22.35
N GLY A 153 -4.23 -6.58 -21.11
CA GLY A 153 -4.42 -5.63 -20.00
C GLY A 153 -5.54 -4.62 -20.25
N LEU A 154 -6.43 -4.89 -21.20
CA LEU A 154 -7.47 -3.96 -21.68
C LEU A 154 -8.47 -3.51 -20.62
N TYR A 155 -8.49 -4.15 -19.47
CA TYR A 155 -9.43 -3.80 -18.41
C TYR A 155 -9.03 -2.57 -17.60
N CYS A 156 -7.81 -2.07 -17.71
CA CYS A 156 -7.31 -0.89 -16.98
C CYS A 156 -6.93 0.23 -17.94
N LYS A 157 -7.88 1.11 -18.27
CA LYS A 157 -7.59 2.36 -19.01
C LYS A 157 -6.92 3.39 -18.10
N SER A 158 -6.25 4.35 -18.73
CA SER A 158 -5.65 5.49 -18.06
C SER A 158 -6.19 6.80 -18.63
N TYR A 159 -6.17 7.87 -17.84
CA TYR A 159 -6.28 9.21 -18.41
C TYR A 159 -4.94 9.70 -18.97
N CYS A 160 -4.99 10.63 -19.90
CA CYS A 160 -3.78 11.29 -20.42
C CYS A 160 -3.23 12.28 -19.39
N PRO A 161 -2.02 12.05 -18.81
CA PRO A 161 -1.48 12.93 -17.79
C PRO A 161 -1.12 14.33 -18.29
N LEU A 162 -1.05 14.51 -19.61
CA LEU A 162 -0.77 15.79 -20.25
C LEU A 162 -2.03 16.51 -20.75
N HIS A 163 -3.22 15.98 -20.43
CA HIS A 163 -4.46 16.67 -20.80
C HIS A 163 -4.67 17.89 -19.88
N PRO A 164 -4.87 19.12 -20.43
CA PRO A 164 -4.91 20.33 -19.60
C PRO A 164 -6.05 20.37 -18.60
N GLU A 165 -7.13 19.63 -18.83
CA GLU A 165 -8.29 19.59 -17.93
C GLU A 165 -8.19 18.54 -16.83
N VAL A 166 -7.22 17.60 -16.89
CA VAL A 166 -7.18 16.49 -15.92
C VAL A 166 -6.82 16.97 -14.51
N HIS A 167 -5.76 17.77 -14.39
CA HIS A 167 -5.29 18.20 -13.07
C HIS A 167 -6.25 19.11 -12.33
N PRO A 168 -6.94 20.11 -12.93
CA PRO A 168 -7.97 20.86 -12.24
C PRO A 168 -9.06 19.99 -11.62
N ILE A 169 -9.51 18.94 -12.32
CA ILE A 169 -10.52 18.00 -11.83
C ILE A 169 -9.93 17.15 -10.69
N VAL A 170 -8.81 16.52 -10.92
CA VAL A 170 -8.14 15.62 -9.96
C VAL A 170 -7.79 16.36 -8.66
N PHE A 171 -7.26 17.57 -8.76
CA PHE A 171 -6.91 18.38 -7.59
C PHE A 171 -8.15 18.76 -6.75
N SER A 172 -9.25 19.08 -7.40
CA SER A 172 -10.51 19.36 -6.72
C SER A 172 -11.02 18.13 -5.95
N LEU A 173 -10.94 16.93 -6.56
CA LEU A 173 -11.32 15.68 -5.90
C LEU A 173 -10.40 15.36 -4.72
N MET A 174 -9.08 15.55 -4.88
CA MET A 174 -8.09 15.32 -3.81
C MET A 174 -8.34 16.24 -2.62
N ASP A 175 -8.57 17.52 -2.85
CA ASP A 175 -8.84 18.47 -1.77
C ASP A 175 -10.12 18.11 -1.03
N GLU A 176 -11.21 17.90 -1.75
CA GLU A 176 -12.51 17.63 -1.15
C GLU A 176 -12.48 16.34 -0.30
N ILE A 177 -11.84 15.27 -0.81
CA ILE A 177 -11.80 14.03 -0.07
C ILE A 177 -10.83 14.07 1.13
N CYS A 178 -9.68 14.71 0.97
CA CYS A 178 -8.75 14.88 2.10
C CYS A 178 -9.35 15.74 3.21
N ASP A 179 -10.08 16.79 2.86
CA ASP A 179 -10.77 17.64 3.85
C ASP A 179 -11.91 16.87 4.54
N ALA A 180 -12.69 16.09 3.78
CA ALA A 180 -13.78 15.28 4.35
C ALA A 180 -13.25 14.23 5.36
N PHE A 181 -12.12 13.60 5.06
CA PHE A 181 -11.47 12.61 5.92
C PHE A 181 -10.50 13.20 6.94
N GLU A 182 -10.32 14.51 6.95
CA GLU A 182 -9.35 15.21 7.81
C GLU A 182 -7.95 14.58 7.73
N SER A 183 -7.53 14.25 6.51
CA SER A 183 -6.33 13.47 6.24
C SER A 183 -5.13 14.34 5.87
N ASP A 184 -3.98 13.97 6.42
CA ASP A 184 -2.66 14.53 6.10
C ASP A 184 -1.94 13.75 4.99
N ALA A 185 -2.62 12.80 4.34
CA ALA A 185 -2.10 12.04 3.21
C ALA A 185 -3.22 11.65 2.25
N PHE A 186 -2.83 11.37 1.02
CA PHE A 186 -3.70 10.88 -0.02
C PHE A 186 -3.03 9.71 -0.75
N HIS A 187 -3.77 8.63 -0.99
CA HIS A 187 -3.30 7.51 -1.79
C HIS A 187 -3.87 7.61 -3.21
N ALA A 188 -2.98 7.81 -4.17
CA ALA A 188 -3.39 8.04 -5.56
C ALA A 188 -3.61 6.76 -6.37
N GLY A 189 -3.43 5.56 -5.78
CA GLY A 189 -3.42 4.32 -6.55
C GLY A 189 -2.20 4.26 -7.45
N MET A 190 -2.38 4.53 -8.75
CA MET A 190 -1.34 4.56 -9.80
C MET A 190 -0.74 3.18 -10.10
N ASP A 191 -1.43 2.11 -9.68
CA ASP A 191 -1.11 0.73 -10.03
C ASP A 191 -1.63 0.37 -11.43
N GLU A 192 -1.06 -0.69 -11.98
CA GLU A 192 -1.47 -1.32 -13.25
C GLU A 192 -1.67 -0.31 -14.40
N VAL A 193 -0.83 0.71 -14.48
CA VAL A 193 -0.83 1.69 -15.59
C VAL A 193 -0.22 1.03 -16.84
N PHE A 194 -1.07 0.37 -17.63
CA PHE A 194 -0.67 -0.32 -18.85
C PHE A 194 -0.63 0.62 -20.04
N TYR A 195 -1.59 1.53 -20.12
CA TYR A 195 -1.71 2.53 -21.18
C TYR A 195 -1.16 3.88 -20.72
N ILE A 196 0.00 4.24 -21.22
CA ILE A 196 0.64 5.55 -21.04
C ILE A 196 1.60 5.79 -22.21
N GLY A 197 1.62 6.99 -22.74
CA GLY A 197 2.47 7.34 -23.90
C GLY A 197 2.06 6.54 -25.14
N ASP A 198 0.76 6.40 -25.39
CA ASP A 198 0.23 5.77 -26.59
C ASP A 198 0.54 6.64 -27.81
N ASP A 199 1.04 6.03 -28.90
CA ASP A 199 1.48 6.74 -30.11
C ASP A 199 0.35 7.53 -30.79
N LYS A 200 -0.91 7.14 -30.57
CA LYS A 200 -2.10 7.86 -31.10
C LYS A 200 -2.59 8.97 -30.16
N CYS A 201 -2.07 9.06 -28.95
CA CYS A 201 -2.37 10.19 -28.07
C CYS A 201 -1.69 11.47 -28.60
N PRO A 202 -2.42 12.54 -28.91
CA PRO A 202 -1.85 13.75 -29.50
C PRO A 202 -0.93 14.52 -28.55
N ARG A 203 -0.93 14.16 -27.24
CA ARG A 203 -0.13 14.81 -26.19
C ARG A 203 1.02 13.93 -25.69
N CYS A 204 0.77 12.64 -25.55
CA CYS A 204 1.71 11.67 -24.99
C CYS A 204 2.49 10.89 -26.04
N GLY A 205 2.05 10.86 -27.30
CA GLY A 205 2.67 10.10 -28.38
C GLY A 205 4.16 10.42 -28.55
N GLY A 206 4.98 9.37 -28.64
CA GLY A 206 6.43 9.47 -28.78
C GLY A 206 7.18 9.90 -27.52
N ARG A 207 6.51 10.13 -26.39
CA ARG A 207 7.17 10.51 -25.12
C ARG A 207 7.59 9.28 -24.34
N ASP A 208 8.65 9.45 -23.55
CA ASP A 208 9.13 8.40 -22.66
C ASP A 208 8.10 8.09 -21.55
N LYS A 209 7.74 6.83 -21.40
CA LYS A 209 6.71 6.38 -20.47
C LYS A 209 7.11 6.56 -19.00
N ALA A 210 8.40 6.44 -18.69
CA ALA A 210 8.90 6.68 -17.34
C ALA A 210 8.86 8.18 -16.99
N GLU A 211 9.20 9.05 -17.95
CA GLU A 211 9.09 10.51 -17.76
C GLU A 211 7.64 10.95 -17.58
N LEU A 212 6.70 10.37 -18.34
CA LEU A 212 5.26 10.65 -18.18
C LEU A 212 4.76 10.21 -16.81
N PHE A 213 5.07 8.98 -16.40
CA PHE A 213 4.69 8.45 -15.09
C PHE A 213 5.29 9.28 -13.95
N ALA A 214 6.59 9.56 -14.02
CA ALA A 214 7.28 10.38 -13.03
C ALA A 214 6.77 11.84 -13.01
N GLY A 215 6.39 12.37 -14.17
CA GLY A 215 5.77 13.68 -14.30
C GLY A 215 4.47 13.76 -13.52
N GLU A 216 3.60 12.76 -13.70
CA GLU A 216 2.33 12.69 -12.98
C GLU A 216 2.54 12.56 -11.46
N VAL A 217 3.43 11.66 -11.02
CA VAL A 217 3.77 11.55 -9.58
C VAL A 217 4.24 12.88 -9.01
N ARG A 218 5.12 13.61 -9.71
CA ARG A 218 5.61 14.91 -9.25
C ARG A 218 4.50 15.94 -9.13
N VAL A 219 3.63 16.02 -10.13
CA VAL A 219 2.51 16.98 -10.14
C VAL A 219 1.57 16.74 -8.96
N LEU A 220 1.16 15.49 -8.73
CA LEU A 220 0.29 15.12 -7.61
C LEU A 220 0.97 15.38 -6.26
N ARG A 221 2.23 14.96 -6.13
CA ARG A 221 3.01 15.15 -4.90
C ARG A 221 3.20 16.63 -4.58
N ASP A 222 3.57 17.46 -5.54
CA ASP A 222 3.85 18.89 -5.32
C ASP A 222 2.56 19.64 -4.94
N TYR A 223 1.43 19.26 -5.55
CA TYR A 223 0.14 19.79 -5.18
C TYR A 223 -0.25 19.45 -3.71
N LEU A 224 -0.07 18.20 -3.30
CA LEU A 224 -0.33 17.76 -1.93
C LEU A 224 0.64 18.39 -0.92
N ALA A 225 1.91 18.51 -1.26
CA ALA A 225 2.94 19.10 -0.39
C ALA A 225 2.65 20.58 -0.05
N GLN A 226 2.10 21.36 -0.99
CA GLN A 226 1.65 22.74 -0.75
C GLN A 226 0.55 22.83 0.31
N ARG A 227 -0.10 21.70 0.62
CA ARG A 227 -1.18 21.56 1.62
C ARG A 227 -0.76 20.73 2.84
N ASN A 228 0.56 20.52 3.00
CA ASN A 228 1.14 19.67 4.04
C ASN A 228 0.56 18.24 4.06
N ARG A 229 0.27 17.68 2.87
CA ARG A 229 -0.23 16.32 2.68
C ARG A 229 0.81 15.47 1.98
N GLN A 230 0.90 14.19 2.35
CA GLN A 230 1.82 13.22 1.77
C GLN A 230 1.15 12.43 0.64
N LEU A 231 1.87 12.18 -0.45
CA LEU A 231 1.44 11.28 -1.51
C LEU A 231 1.82 9.84 -1.20
N TRP A 232 0.87 8.91 -1.35
CA TRP A 232 1.06 7.46 -1.30
C TRP A 232 0.66 6.84 -2.64
N ILE A 233 1.44 5.85 -3.12
CA ILE A 233 1.16 5.14 -4.37
C ILE A 233 1.46 3.64 -4.23
N TRP A 234 0.87 2.82 -5.10
CA TRP A 234 1.29 1.44 -5.28
C TRP A 234 2.64 1.37 -6.01
N GLY A 235 3.46 0.36 -5.69
CA GLY A 235 4.85 0.26 -6.12
C GLY A 235 5.10 -0.43 -7.46
N ASP A 236 4.15 -1.20 -7.97
CA ASP A 236 4.31 -2.11 -9.11
C ASP A 236 4.89 -1.45 -10.37
N ARG A 237 4.45 -0.23 -10.71
CA ARG A 237 4.97 0.48 -11.91
C ARG A 237 6.42 0.95 -11.79
N LEU A 238 7.01 0.85 -10.60
CA LEU A 238 8.41 1.23 -10.32
C LEU A 238 9.37 0.01 -10.28
N ILE A 239 8.86 -1.20 -10.52
CA ILE A 239 9.63 -2.46 -10.54
C ILE A 239 9.76 -2.93 -11.99
N ASP A 240 10.97 -3.38 -12.38
CA ASP A 240 11.19 -4.00 -13.69
C ASP A 240 10.68 -5.44 -13.71
N GLY A 241 9.59 -5.67 -14.44
CA GLY A 241 8.97 -7.00 -14.56
C GLY A 241 9.81 -8.03 -15.27
N LYS A 242 10.74 -7.62 -16.16
CA LYS A 242 11.66 -8.54 -16.83
C LYS A 242 12.73 -9.05 -15.87
N THR A 243 13.38 -8.13 -15.16
CA THR A 243 14.48 -8.47 -14.24
C THR A 243 13.97 -9.30 -13.05
N THR A 244 12.79 -8.96 -12.52
CA THR A 244 12.22 -9.65 -11.35
C THR A 244 11.47 -10.93 -11.68
N GLY A 245 11.00 -11.08 -12.91
CA GLY A 245 10.11 -12.18 -13.32
C GLY A 245 8.69 -12.07 -12.75
N LEU A 246 8.30 -10.89 -12.20
CA LEU A 246 6.97 -10.65 -11.62
C LEU A 246 5.87 -10.48 -12.69
N GLY A 247 6.26 -10.28 -13.96
CA GLY A 247 5.32 -10.09 -15.06
C GLY A 247 4.69 -8.71 -15.09
N MET A 248 3.55 -8.61 -15.81
CA MET A 248 2.96 -7.31 -16.11
C MET A 248 2.04 -6.74 -15.01
N TRP A 249 1.56 -7.61 -14.11
CA TRP A 249 0.63 -7.22 -13.05
C TRP A 249 1.37 -6.58 -11.87
N GLU A 250 2.22 -7.34 -11.23
CA GLU A 250 2.96 -6.93 -10.03
C GLU A 250 4.23 -6.12 -10.34
N ALA A 251 4.49 -5.81 -11.63
CA ALA A 251 5.64 -5.03 -12.08
C ALA A 251 5.40 -4.44 -13.48
N SER A 252 6.30 -3.56 -13.92
CA SER A 252 6.22 -2.90 -15.22
C SER A 252 6.88 -3.73 -16.32
N LEU A 253 6.17 -3.97 -17.42
CA LEU A 253 6.73 -4.42 -18.69
C LEU A 253 6.74 -3.32 -19.78
N ASN A 254 6.21 -2.14 -19.46
CA ASN A 254 6.09 -1.01 -20.38
C ASN A 254 7.10 0.11 -20.11
N ASN A 255 8.20 -0.19 -19.40
CA ASN A 255 9.33 0.69 -19.11
C ASN A 255 9.05 1.84 -18.12
N THR A 256 7.91 1.88 -17.45
CA THR A 256 7.65 2.89 -16.40
C THR A 256 8.55 2.73 -15.18
N HIS A 257 9.15 1.54 -14.95
CA HIS A 257 9.99 1.25 -13.78
C HIS A 257 11.18 2.20 -13.62
N ARG A 258 11.69 2.78 -14.70
CA ARG A 258 12.77 3.78 -14.65
C ARG A 258 12.37 5.07 -13.93
N ALA A 259 11.07 5.32 -13.75
CA ALA A 259 10.55 6.46 -13.01
C ALA A 259 11.00 6.49 -11.54
N ILE A 260 11.41 5.37 -10.97
CA ILE A 260 11.86 5.29 -9.58
C ILE A 260 13.00 6.27 -9.25
N ASP A 261 13.86 6.54 -10.19
CA ASP A 261 14.98 7.49 -10.01
C ASP A 261 14.58 8.94 -10.35
N MET A 262 13.36 9.16 -10.85
CA MET A 262 12.87 10.47 -11.31
C MET A 262 11.84 11.10 -10.35
N ILE A 263 11.29 10.33 -9.40
CA ILE A 263 10.25 10.80 -8.48
C ILE A 263 10.82 11.24 -7.12
N PRO A 264 10.13 12.18 -6.42
CA PRO A 264 10.52 12.62 -5.08
C PRO A 264 10.56 11.48 -4.07
N LYS A 265 11.54 11.49 -3.17
CA LYS A 265 11.77 10.38 -2.21
C LYS A 265 10.87 10.42 -0.98
N ASP A 266 10.08 11.43 -0.78
CA ASP A 266 9.07 11.55 0.28
C ASP A 266 7.72 10.91 -0.08
N VAL A 267 7.57 10.39 -1.29
CA VAL A 267 6.42 9.56 -1.70
C VAL A 267 6.47 8.23 -0.94
N MET A 268 5.37 7.84 -0.30
CA MET A 268 5.23 6.54 0.36
C MET A 268 4.90 5.46 -0.65
N ILE A 269 5.66 4.38 -0.65
CA ILE A 269 5.45 3.22 -1.54
C ILE A 269 4.70 2.12 -0.80
N CYS A 270 3.58 1.70 -1.38
CA CYS A 270 2.80 0.54 -0.96
C CYS A 270 3.12 -0.63 -1.92
N ASP A 271 3.95 -1.56 -1.46
CA ASP A 271 4.51 -2.63 -2.28
C ASP A 271 3.70 -3.91 -2.14
N TRP A 272 2.91 -4.27 -3.16
CA TRP A 272 1.95 -5.37 -3.10
C TRP A 272 2.41 -6.60 -3.89
N HIS A 273 2.43 -7.75 -3.19
CA HIS A 273 2.69 -9.07 -3.77
C HIS A 273 1.86 -10.11 -3.01
N TYR A 274 1.18 -11.01 -3.74
CA TYR A 274 0.11 -11.83 -3.16
C TYR A 274 0.41 -13.32 -3.13
N GLU A 275 1.17 -13.82 -4.09
CA GLU A 275 1.39 -15.26 -4.25
C GLU A 275 2.73 -15.71 -3.64
N ARG A 276 3.69 -14.79 -3.45
CA ARG A 276 4.98 -15.04 -2.81
C ARG A 276 5.50 -13.81 -2.06
N PRO A 277 6.37 -13.99 -1.03
CA PRO A 277 6.96 -12.87 -0.30
C PRO A 277 8.19 -12.34 -1.04
N ASP A 278 7.99 -11.51 -2.07
CA ASP A 278 9.08 -10.89 -2.81
C ASP A 278 9.87 -9.90 -1.94
N LYS A 279 11.17 -9.75 -2.24
CA LYS A 279 12.08 -8.90 -1.46
C LYS A 279 12.18 -7.46 -2.01
N THR A 280 11.21 -7.06 -2.79
CA THR A 280 11.09 -5.74 -3.40
C THR A 280 11.08 -4.57 -2.41
N PRO A 281 10.62 -4.69 -1.15
CA PRO A 281 10.79 -3.62 -0.17
C PRO A 281 12.24 -3.18 0.03
N VAL A 282 13.21 -4.10 -0.09
CA VAL A 282 14.64 -3.76 0.00
C VAL A 282 15.06 -2.84 -1.14
N TYR A 283 14.58 -3.12 -2.36
CA TYR A 283 14.85 -2.27 -3.51
C TYR A 283 14.35 -0.84 -3.31
N PHE A 284 13.12 -0.67 -2.84
CA PHE A 284 12.56 0.65 -2.56
C PHE A 284 13.31 1.39 -1.45
N ALA A 285 13.62 0.68 -0.35
CA ALA A 285 14.36 1.26 0.76
C ALA A 285 15.76 1.72 0.35
N MET A 286 16.48 0.95 -0.47
CA MET A 286 17.78 1.31 -1.02
C MET A 286 17.72 2.49 -2.01
N LYS A 287 16.58 2.67 -2.69
CA LYS A 287 16.30 3.84 -3.51
C LYS A 287 15.89 5.08 -2.72
N GLY A 288 15.84 4.99 -1.38
CA GLY A 288 15.55 6.10 -0.47
C GLY A 288 14.06 6.32 -0.18
N PHE A 289 13.18 5.38 -0.53
CA PHE A 289 11.74 5.50 -0.27
C PHE A 289 11.35 4.83 1.04
N LYS A 290 10.40 5.43 1.73
CA LYS A 290 9.60 4.72 2.73
C LYS A 290 8.69 3.71 2.04
N VAL A 291 8.68 2.47 2.54
CA VAL A 291 7.93 1.36 1.93
C VAL A 291 7.21 0.52 2.99
N ALA A 292 5.99 0.12 2.70
CA ALA A 292 5.27 -0.92 3.42
C ALA A 292 4.95 -2.09 2.49
N THR A 293 5.07 -3.31 2.99
CA THR A 293 4.60 -4.49 2.25
C THR A 293 3.09 -4.67 2.39
N CYS A 294 2.43 -5.09 1.30
CA CYS A 294 0.98 -5.08 1.21
C CYS A 294 0.41 -6.47 0.81
N PRO A 295 0.32 -7.43 1.75
CA PRO A 295 -0.31 -8.73 1.50
C PRO A 295 -1.83 -8.62 1.29
N TRP A 296 -2.42 -9.67 0.74
CA TRP A 296 -3.86 -9.74 0.52
C TRP A 296 -4.52 -10.87 1.34
N ARG A 297 -4.64 -12.08 0.76
CA ARG A 297 -5.51 -13.15 1.24
C ARG A 297 -4.78 -14.42 1.68
N ASN A 298 -3.52 -14.57 1.33
CA ASN A 298 -2.74 -15.76 1.68
C ASN A 298 -2.02 -15.56 3.03
N PRO A 299 -2.48 -16.20 4.13
CA PRO A 299 -1.90 -16.00 5.45
C PRO A 299 -0.42 -16.34 5.54
N SER A 300 0.03 -17.40 4.84
CA SER A 300 1.43 -17.82 4.90
C SER A 300 2.35 -16.84 4.17
N VAL A 301 1.94 -16.31 3.02
CA VAL A 301 2.67 -15.25 2.33
C VAL A 301 2.75 -14.00 3.20
N ALA A 302 1.63 -13.60 3.81
CA ALA A 302 1.57 -12.43 4.67
C ALA A 302 2.48 -12.55 5.91
N LEU A 303 2.50 -13.72 6.59
CA LEU A 303 3.42 -13.98 7.70
C LEU A 303 4.88 -13.88 7.28
N ASN A 304 5.24 -14.43 6.13
CA ASN A 304 6.58 -14.34 5.60
C ASN A 304 6.97 -12.89 5.28
N GLN A 305 6.07 -12.10 4.70
CA GLN A 305 6.30 -10.67 4.45
C GLN A 305 6.47 -9.88 5.77
N VAL A 306 5.70 -10.22 6.82
CA VAL A 306 5.87 -9.62 8.16
C VAL A 306 7.25 -9.94 8.72
N GLU A 307 7.70 -11.19 8.64
CA GLU A 307 9.02 -11.59 9.15
C GLU A 307 10.16 -11.00 8.33
N ASP A 308 10.01 -10.94 7.02
CA ASP A 308 10.95 -10.25 6.14
C ASP A 308 11.10 -8.77 6.53
N MET A 309 9.99 -8.07 6.71
CA MET A 309 10.01 -6.66 7.09
C MET A 309 10.66 -6.43 8.47
N ARG A 310 10.44 -7.35 9.44
CA ARG A 310 11.13 -7.33 10.73
C ARG A 310 12.64 -7.51 10.57
N THR A 311 13.01 -8.49 9.74
CA THR A 311 14.41 -8.79 9.43
C THR A 311 15.08 -7.61 8.75
N PHE A 312 14.44 -7.02 7.74
CA PHE A 312 14.98 -5.85 7.05
C PHE A 312 15.20 -4.67 8.01
N ARG A 313 14.23 -4.36 8.88
CA ARG A 313 14.40 -3.29 9.87
C ARG A 313 15.50 -3.59 10.88
N ARG A 314 15.63 -4.83 11.35
CA ARG A 314 16.63 -5.24 12.34
C ARG A 314 18.05 -5.16 11.79
N ASP A 315 18.23 -5.66 10.57
CA ASP A 315 19.54 -5.87 9.96
C ASP A 315 19.99 -4.68 9.08
N ALA A 316 19.11 -3.70 8.87
CA ALA A 316 19.40 -2.49 8.12
C ALA A 316 20.36 -1.55 8.85
N THR A 317 21.15 -0.80 8.08
CA THR A 317 21.91 0.33 8.62
C THR A 317 20.96 1.42 9.14
N PRO A 318 21.42 2.31 10.06
CA PRO A 318 20.59 3.40 10.56
C PRO A 318 19.99 4.28 9.44
N GLU A 319 20.74 4.44 8.33
CA GLU A 319 20.35 5.31 7.21
C GLU A 319 19.09 4.83 6.47
N ILE A 320 18.92 3.50 6.34
CA ILE A 320 17.80 2.93 5.60
C ILE A 320 16.76 2.24 6.49
N LYS A 321 17.05 2.02 7.77
CA LYS A 321 16.16 1.35 8.72
C LYS A 321 14.76 1.99 8.73
N GLU A 322 14.70 3.31 8.75
CA GLU A 322 13.45 4.06 8.81
C GLU A 322 12.71 4.10 7.47
N ASN A 323 13.26 3.54 6.39
CA ASN A 323 12.56 3.33 5.14
C ASN A 323 11.62 2.11 5.20
N PHE A 324 11.93 1.10 6.01
CA PHE A 324 11.07 -0.06 6.20
C PHE A 324 9.94 0.25 7.21
N GLN A 325 8.76 0.63 6.71
CA GLN A 325 7.68 1.15 7.56
C GLN A 325 6.85 0.07 8.23
N GLY A 326 6.62 -1.05 7.58
CA GLY A 326 5.81 -2.14 8.13
C GLY A 326 4.86 -2.75 7.11
N ILE A 327 3.62 -2.98 7.52
CA ILE A 327 2.65 -3.79 6.77
C ILE A 327 1.32 -3.07 6.61
N ILE A 328 0.69 -3.24 5.43
CA ILE A 328 -0.69 -2.83 5.15
C ILE A 328 -1.40 -4.02 4.53
N GLN A 329 -2.26 -4.70 5.26
CA GLN A 329 -3.07 -5.73 4.63
C GLN A 329 -4.08 -5.09 3.67
N THR A 330 -4.17 -5.62 2.45
CA THR A 330 -5.14 -5.19 1.44
C THR A 330 -6.35 -6.12 1.39
N VAL A 331 -7.52 -5.54 1.11
CA VAL A 331 -8.76 -6.26 0.86
C VAL A 331 -9.39 -5.72 -0.42
N TRP A 332 -9.45 -6.55 -1.46
CA TRP A 332 -9.95 -6.13 -2.78
C TRP A 332 -11.44 -6.36 -2.99
N SER A 333 -12.09 -7.15 -2.12
CA SER A 333 -13.55 -7.23 -2.09
C SER A 333 -14.15 -5.94 -1.52
N ASP A 334 -15.46 -5.78 -1.70
CA ASP A 334 -16.23 -4.75 -1.00
C ASP A 334 -16.26 -5.01 0.53
N THR A 335 -16.54 -3.96 1.29
CA THR A 335 -16.55 -4.00 2.75
C THR A 335 -17.58 -4.98 3.31
N ARG A 336 -18.79 -5.05 2.74
CA ARG A 336 -19.83 -5.98 3.20
C ARG A 336 -19.36 -7.43 3.06
N SER A 337 -18.84 -7.80 1.89
CA SER A 337 -18.32 -9.15 1.64
C SER A 337 -17.20 -9.55 2.62
N PHE A 338 -16.30 -8.61 2.92
CA PHE A 338 -15.25 -8.84 3.92
C PHE A 338 -15.84 -9.04 5.32
N LEU A 339 -16.73 -8.16 5.76
CA LEU A 339 -17.34 -8.23 7.09
C LEU A 339 -18.19 -9.50 7.26
N ASP A 340 -18.96 -9.88 6.24
CA ASP A 340 -19.75 -11.11 6.26
C ASP A 340 -18.86 -12.37 6.36
N GLY A 341 -17.72 -12.41 5.67
CA GLY A 341 -16.73 -13.46 5.82
C GLY A 341 -16.05 -13.43 7.18
N TYR A 342 -15.67 -12.24 7.66
CA TYR A 342 -15.03 -12.05 8.95
C TYR A 342 -15.92 -12.50 10.13
N TYR A 343 -17.20 -12.16 10.11
CA TYR A 343 -18.16 -12.55 11.14
C TYR A 343 -18.83 -13.91 10.90
N GLY A 344 -18.37 -14.68 9.92
CA GLY A 344 -18.82 -16.05 9.66
C GLY A 344 -20.22 -16.17 9.05
N LYS A 345 -20.76 -15.08 8.51
CA LYS A 345 -22.05 -15.08 7.80
C LYS A 345 -21.95 -15.66 6.39
N LYS A 346 -20.75 -15.57 5.78
CA LYS A 346 -20.44 -16.13 4.47
C LYS A 346 -19.40 -17.22 4.61
N LYS A 347 -19.70 -18.42 4.11
CA LYS A 347 -18.74 -19.51 3.96
C LYS A 347 -18.33 -19.55 2.48
N ASP A 348 -17.03 -19.55 2.21
CA ASP A 348 -16.51 -19.84 0.88
C ASP A 348 -16.14 -21.32 0.83
N PRO A 349 -16.90 -22.19 0.11
CA PRO A 349 -16.58 -23.62 0.00
C PRO A 349 -15.22 -23.89 -0.66
N ALA A 350 -14.72 -22.95 -1.47
CA ALA A 350 -13.42 -23.02 -2.12
C ALA A 350 -12.29 -22.48 -1.23
N ASP A 351 -12.62 -21.98 -0.03
CA ASP A 351 -11.70 -21.38 0.91
C ASP A 351 -10.81 -22.44 1.58
N LYS A 352 -9.69 -22.72 0.96
CA LYS A 352 -8.59 -23.51 1.56
C LYS A 352 -7.84 -22.75 2.66
N GLY A 353 -8.47 -21.78 3.34
CA GLY A 353 -7.86 -20.91 4.32
C GLY A 353 -7.32 -19.59 3.74
N ASN A 354 -7.32 -19.42 2.43
CA ASN A 354 -6.78 -18.24 1.74
C ASN A 354 -7.86 -17.17 1.51
N THR A 355 -8.27 -16.53 2.61
CA THR A 355 -9.22 -15.41 2.58
C THR A 355 -8.65 -14.16 3.21
N PRO A 356 -9.13 -12.96 2.82
CA PRO A 356 -8.69 -11.71 3.43
C PRO A 356 -8.97 -11.67 4.95
N TRP A 357 -10.07 -12.24 5.41
CA TRP A 357 -10.40 -12.27 6.86
C TRP A 357 -9.54 -13.26 7.64
N ASN A 358 -9.15 -14.40 7.07
CA ASN A 358 -8.19 -15.31 7.70
C ASN A 358 -6.79 -14.68 7.75
N CYS A 359 -6.37 -14.03 6.66
CA CYS A 359 -5.13 -13.27 6.63
C CYS A 359 -5.12 -12.19 7.73
N PHE A 360 -6.19 -11.41 7.86
CA PHE A 360 -6.34 -10.39 8.91
C PHE A 360 -6.16 -10.97 10.32
N ARG A 361 -6.87 -12.05 10.66
CA ARG A 361 -6.73 -12.72 11.96
C ARG A 361 -5.34 -13.29 12.22
N THR A 362 -4.60 -13.60 11.17
CA THR A 362 -3.28 -14.22 11.26
C THR A 362 -2.18 -13.20 11.54
N ILE A 363 -2.26 -12.01 10.94
CA ILE A 363 -1.17 -11.01 11.02
C ILE A 363 -1.42 -9.91 12.05
N TYR A 364 -2.66 -9.76 12.52
CA TYR A 364 -3.05 -8.84 13.58
C TYR A 364 -3.63 -9.56 14.79
#